data_83d7b779566a277abe0923bbb8929e55
#
_entry.id   83d7b779566a277abe0923bbb8929e55
#
_cell.length_a   1.000
_cell.length_b   1.000
_cell.length_c   1.000
_cell.angle_alpha   90.00
_cell.angle_beta   90.00
_cell.angle_gamma   90.00
#
_symmetry.space_group_name_H-M   'P 1'
#
loop_
_entity.id
_entity.type
_entity.pdbx_description
1 polymer ?
#
loop_
_entity_poly.entity_id
_entity_poly.type
_entity_poly.pdbx_seq_one_letter_code
_entity_poly.pdbx_strand_id
1 'polypeptide(L)'
;MAYKIEFAESVQSHFRVLTVRDRAIVLDAITRQLTREPLKETRHRKPLRPNPIAPWELRIGPLRVFYEVAGGETRVVRVLAVGRKSRNTVTIGRREVRL
;
A
#
# COMPACT_ATOMS: atom_id res chain seq x y z
N MET A 1 19.15 4.38 -6.52
CA MET A 1 18.23 4.23 -7.65
C MET A 1 16.81 4.12 -7.17
N ALA A 2 15.88 4.71 -7.91
CA ALA A 2 14.47 4.67 -7.53
C ALA A 2 13.82 3.35 -7.95
N TYR A 3 12.86 2.91 -7.15
CA TYR A 3 11.99 1.79 -7.50
C TYR A 3 10.86 2.28 -8.40
N LYS A 4 10.51 1.48 -9.38
CA LYS A 4 9.34 1.71 -10.22
C LYS A 4 8.09 1.29 -9.45
N ILE A 5 7.02 2.06 -9.55
CA ILE A 5 5.76 1.73 -8.90
C ILE A 5 4.80 1.15 -9.94
N GLU A 6 4.27 -0.03 -9.64
CA GLU A 6 3.21 -0.66 -10.43
C GLU A 6 2.00 -0.90 -9.55
N PHE A 7 0.82 -0.89 -10.15
CA PHE A 7 -0.43 -1.10 -9.44
C PHE A 7 -1.11 -2.37 -9.96
N ALA A 8 -1.52 -3.23 -9.05
CA ALA A 8 -2.35 -4.37 -9.41
C ALA A 8 -3.68 -3.87 -9.96
N GLU A 9 -4.29 -4.64 -10.83
CA GLU A 9 -5.52 -4.24 -11.51
C GLU A 9 -6.65 -3.89 -10.53
N SER A 10 -6.78 -4.65 -9.45
CA SER A 10 -7.81 -4.43 -8.44
C SER A 10 -7.70 -3.08 -7.73
N VAL A 11 -6.52 -2.46 -7.72
CA VAL A 11 -6.28 -1.20 -7.01
C VAL A 11 -7.12 -0.06 -7.58
N GLN A 12 -7.45 -0.11 -8.87
CA GLN A 12 -8.29 0.90 -9.48
C GLN A 12 -9.64 0.99 -8.77
N SER A 13 -10.26 -0.15 -8.47
CA SER A 13 -11.53 -0.15 -7.75
C SER A 13 -11.36 0.31 -6.30
N HIS A 14 -10.21 0.06 -5.69
CA HIS A 14 -9.93 0.55 -4.33
C HIS A 14 -9.85 2.08 -4.30
N PHE A 15 -9.23 2.69 -5.30
CA PHE A 15 -9.15 4.14 -5.37
C PHE A 15 -10.51 4.79 -5.59
N ARG A 16 -11.44 4.12 -6.29
CA ARG A 16 -12.76 4.68 -6.57
C ARG A 16 -13.58 4.97 -5.32
N VAL A 17 -13.38 4.20 -4.26
CA VAL A 17 -14.13 4.40 -3.01
C VAL A 17 -13.47 5.39 -2.07
N LEU A 18 -12.27 5.87 -2.40
CA LEU A 18 -11.62 6.92 -1.65
C LEU A 18 -12.07 8.29 -2.14
N THR A 19 -12.04 9.28 -1.25
CA THR A 19 -12.25 10.67 -1.65
C THR A 19 -11.12 11.11 -2.56
N VAL A 20 -11.34 12.18 -3.32
CA VAL A 20 -10.29 12.78 -4.16
C VAL A 20 -9.08 13.16 -3.31
N ARG A 21 -9.34 13.72 -2.12
CA ARG A 21 -8.29 14.11 -1.19
C ARG A 21 -7.47 12.89 -0.74
N ASP A 22 -8.14 11.82 -0.34
CA ASP A 22 -7.45 10.61 0.14
C ASP A 22 -6.63 9.95 -0.97
N ARG A 23 -7.15 9.95 -2.21
CA ARG A 23 -6.38 9.45 -3.35
C ARG A 23 -5.09 10.23 -3.55
N ALA A 24 -5.17 11.55 -3.48
CA ALA A 24 -3.98 12.40 -3.63
C ALA A 24 -2.97 12.15 -2.53
N ILE A 25 -3.45 12.02 -1.27
CA ILE A 25 -2.59 11.73 -0.12
C ILE A 25 -1.89 10.39 -0.31
N VAL A 26 -2.61 9.36 -0.74
CA VAL A 26 -2.05 8.02 -0.96
C VAL A 26 -0.99 8.06 -2.07
N LEU A 27 -1.29 8.66 -3.20
CA LEU A 27 -0.35 8.72 -4.32
C LEU A 27 0.92 9.48 -3.96
N ASP A 28 0.80 10.59 -3.24
CA ASP A 28 1.95 11.34 -2.77
C ASP A 28 2.81 10.51 -1.81
N ALA A 29 2.17 9.82 -0.88
CA ALA A 29 2.88 8.99 0.08
C ALA A 29 3.60 7.81 -0.58
N ILE A 30 2.97 7.17 -1.57
CA ILE A 30 3.61 6.10 -2.34
C ILE A 30 4.90 6.63 -2.98
N THR A 31 4.82 7.78 -3.62
CA THR A 31 5.98 8.37 -4.28
C THR A 31 7.09 8.69 -3.27
N ARG A 32 6.75 9.28 -2.13
CA ARG A 32 7.74 9.65 -1.12
C ARG A 32 8.35 8.45 -0.40
N GLN A 33 7.53 7.45 -0.06
CA GLN A 33 7.92 6.41 0.87
C GLN A 33 8.39 5.12 0.19
N LEU A 34 7.94 4.85 -1.03
CA LEU A 34 8.17 3.54 -1.65
C LEU A 34 9.15 3.57 -2.82
N THR A 35 9.57 4.73 -3.28
CA THR A 35 10.46 4.79 -4.44
C THR A 35 11.93 4.58 -4.10
N ARG A 36 12.33 4.71 -2.84
CA ARG A 36 13.74 4.58 -2.45
C ARG A 36 14.03 3.40 -1.54
N GLU A 37 13.31 3.26 -0.44
CA GLU A 37 13.59 2.25 0.58
C GLU A 37 12.33 1.50 1.00
N PRO A 38 11.65 0.81 0.05
CA PRO A 38 10.37 0.18 0.38
C PRO A 38 10.49 -0.97 1.36
N LEU A 39 11.67 -1.57 1.51
CA LEU A 39 11.89 -2.71 2.40
C LEU A 39 12.51 -2.32 3.74
N LYS A 40 12.65 -1.02 3.99
CA LYS A 40 13.17 -0.55 5.27
C LYS A 40 12.02 -0.30 6.24
N GLU A 41 12.02 -1.02 7.35
CA GLU A 41 11.01 -0.82 8.37
C GLU A 41 11.17 0.53 9.04
N THR A 42 10.08 1.29 9.10
CA THR A 42 9.98 2.57 9.80
C THR A 42 8.62 2.65 10.45
N ARG A 43 8.30 3.76 11.11
CA ARG A 43 6.96 3.96 11.66
C ARG A 43 5.86 3.95 10.59
N HIS A 44 6.20 4.23 9.33
CA HIS A 44 5.24 4.25 8.23
C HIS A 44 5.26 2.98 7.40
N ARG A 45 6.40 2.30 7.29
CA ARG A 45 6.54 1.07 6.51
C ARG A 45 6.72 -0.10 7.46
N LYS A 46 5.81 -1.07 7.42
CA LYS A 46 5.83 -2.21 8.32
C LYS A 46 5.72 -3.52 7.57
N PRO A 47 6.60 -4.49 7.89
CA PRO A 47 6.39 -5.85 7.38
C PRO A 47 5.19 -6.46 8.11
N LEU A 48 4.42 -7.26 7.39
CA LEU A 48 3.24 -7.91 7.93
C LEU A 48 3.49 -9.39 8.15
N ARG A 49 2.76 -9.97 9.09
CA ARG A 49 2.71 -11.43 9.23
C ARG A 49 2.11 -12.03 7.98
N PRO A 50 2.39 -13.31 7.68
CA PRO A 50 1.77 -13.95 6.52
C PRO A 50 0.26 -13.75 6.51
N ASN A 51 -0.26 -13.26 5.40
CA ASN A 51 -1.68 -12.93 5.23
C ASN A 51 -1.98 -12.95 3.73
N PRO A 52 -3.27 -13.01 3.33
CA PRO A 52 -3.62 -13.12 1.92
C PRO A 52 -3.50 -11.83 1.12
N ILE A 53 -3.14 -10.71 1.75
CA ILE A 53 -3.12 -9.40 1.06
C ILE A 53 -1.72 -9.06 0.54
N ALA A 54 -0.74 -8.91 1.45
CA ALA A 54 0.58 -8.43 1.06
C ALA A 54 1.60 -8.65 2.17
N PRO A 55 2.91 -8.68 1.84
CA PRO A 55 3.96 -8.77 2.86
C PRO A 55 4.26 -7.45 3.57
N TRP A 56 3.89 -6.31 2.99
CA TRP A 56 4.21 -4.99 3.55
C TRP A 56 3.02 -4.05 3.54
N GLU A 57 3.05 -3.13 4.50
CA GLU A 57 2.01 -2.11 4.68
C GLU A 57 2.65 -0.74 4.81
N LEU A 58 2.13 0.24 4.09
CA LEU A 58 2.46 1.66 4.26
C LEU A 58 1.30 2.32 5.01
N ARG A 59 1.63 2.99 6.11
CA ARG A 59 0.64 3.64 6.98
C ARG A 59 0.66 5.15 6.77
N ILE A 60 -0.49 5.71 6.42
CA ILE A 60 -0.67 7.15 6.20
C ILE A 60 -1.92 7.57 6.97
N GLY A 61 -1.76 7.93 8.26
CA GLY A 61 -2.91 8.14 9.13
C GLY A 61 -3.79 6.89 9.15
N PRO A 62 -5.09 7.01 8.85
CA PRO A 62 -5.97 5.84 8.76
C PRO A 62 -5.84 5.09 7.44
N LEU A 63 -5.15 5.66 6.44
CA LEU A 63 -5.02 5.03 5.14
C LEU A 63 -3.93 3.96 5.15
N ARG A 64 -4.11 2.92 4.34
CA ARG A 64 -3.18 1.81 4.25
C ARG A 64 -2.92 1.46 2.79
N VAL A 65 -1.64 1.29 2.45
CA VAL A 65 -1.23 0.80 1.14
C VAL A 65 -0.51 -0.52 1.37
N PHE A 66 -0.99 -1.57 0.73
CA PHE A 66 -0.42 -2.91 0.86
C PHE A 66 0.40 -3.20 -0.38
N TYR A 67 1.66 -3.60 -0.20
CA TYR A 67 2.57 -3.73 -1.32
C TYR A 67 3.54 -4.88 -1.15
N GLU A 68 4.13 -5.27 -2.26
CA GLU A 68 5.25 -6.19 -2.33
C GLU A 68 6.35 -5.59 -3.18
N VAL A 69 7.55 -6.13 -3.05
CA VAL A 69 8.69 -5.68 -3.85
C VAL A 69 9.18 -6.85 -4.67
N ALA A 70 9.24 -6.67 -5.99
CA ALA A 70 9.81 -7.68 -6.88
C ALA A 70 11.34 -7.66 -6.73
N GLY A 71 11.92 -8.84 -6.57
CA GLY A 71 13.35 -8.99 -6.36
C GLY A 71 14.17 -8.95 -7.65
N GLY A 72 15.48 -9.12 -7.49
CA GLY A 72 16.41 -9.20 -8.59
C GLY A 72 16.82 -7.84 -9.14
N GLU A 73 17.12 -7.80 -10.42
CA GLU A 73 17.61 -6.60 -11.09
C GLU A 73 16.49 -5.56 -11.30
N THR A 74 15.26 -6.02 -11.31
CA THR A 74 14.11 -5.14 -11.50
C THR A 74 13.71 -4.56 -10.14
N ARG A 75 13.81 -3.27 -9.98
CA ARG A 75 13.41 -2.58 -8.75
C ARG A 75 11.98 -2.10 -8.90
N VAL A 76 11.04 -2.97 -8.57
CA VAL A 76 9.61 -2.71 -8.73
C VAL A 76 8.90 -2.89 -7.40
N VAL A 77 8.14 -1.87 -7.01
CA VAL A 77 7.17 -1.96 -5.93
C VAL A 77 5.81 -2.16 -6.57
N ARG A 78 5.13 -3.24 -6.18
CA ARG A 78 3.80 -3.51 -6.68
C ARG A 78 2.77 -3.23 -5.59
N VAL A 79 1.91 -2.27 -5.83
CA VAL A 79 0.81 -1.95 -4.92
C VAL A 79 -0.32 -2.94 -5.19
N LEU A 80 -0.69 -3.70 -4.16
CA LEU A 80 -1.66 -4.79 -4.26
C LEU A 80 -3.04 -4.40 -3.78
N ALA A 81 -3.12 -3.48 -2.81
CA ALA A 81 -4.39 -3.04 -2.26
C ALA A 81 -4.23 -1.69 -1.58
N VAL A 82 -5.32 -0.94 -1.53
CA VAL A 82 -5.39 0.35 -0.82
C VAL A 82 -6.67 0.35 -0.01
N GLY A 83 -6.59 0.79 1.25
CA GLY A 83 -7.74 0.79 2.11
C GLY A 83 -7.64 1.76 3.27
N ARG A 84 -8.62 1.68 4.14
CA ARG A 84 -8.71 2.51 5.34
C ARG A 84 -8.87 1.61 6.56
N LYS A 85 -8.03 1.81 7.56
CA LYS A 85 -8.10 1.04 8.81
C LYS A 85 -9.06 1.71 9.78
N SER A 86 -9.92 0.89 10.41
CA SER A 86 -10.79 1.30 11.49
C SER A 86 -10.76 0.21 12.55
N ARG A 87 -10.17 0.49 13.71
CA ARG A 87 -9.96 -0.48 14.79
C ARG A 87 -9.18 -1.69 14.30
N ASN A 88 -9.81 -2.87 14.27
CA ASN A 88 -9.15 -4.13 13.92
C ASN A 88 -9.39 -4.57 12.48
N THR A 89 -10.08 -3.75 11.70
CA THR A 89 -10.40 -4.08 10.32
C THR A 89 -9.86 -3.06 9.37
N VAL A 90 -9.58 -3.49 8.13
CA VAL A 90 -9.22 -2.61 7.03
C VAL A 90 -10.29 -2.77 5.96
N THR A 91 -10.85 -1.65 5.51
CA THR A 91 -11.78 -1.66 4.39
C THR A 91 -10.98 -1.44 3.12
N ILE A 92 -10.95 -2.45 2.26
CA ILE A 92 -10.25 -2.42 0.98
C ILE A 92 -11.33 -2.46 -0.10
N GLY A 93 -11.42 -1.37 -0.88
CA GLY A 93 -12.56 -1.21 -1.75
C GLY A 93 -13.83 -1.13 -0.91
N ARG A 94 -14.75 -2.07 -1.12
CA ARG A 94 -15.99 -2.16 -0.34
C ARG A 94 -16.03 -3.36 0.60
N ARG A 95 -14.87 -3.99 0.85
CA ARG A 95 -14.78 -5.20 1.67
C ARG A 95 -13.99 -4.92 2.93
N GLU A 96 -14.47 -5.46 4.03
CA GLU A 96 -13.73 -5.45 5.29
C GLU A 96 -12.84 -6.67 5.39
N VAL A 97 -11.59 -6.45 5.78
CA VAL A 97 -10.60 -7.51 5.91
C VAL A 97 -9.94 -7.39 7.27
N ARG A 98 -9.77 -8.51 7.95
CA ARG A 98 -8.96 -8.59 9.16
C ARG A 98 -7.57 -9.10 8.80
N LEU A 99 -6.58 -8.41 9.28
CA LEU A 99 -5.19 -8.80 9.06
C LEU A 99 -4.56 -9.39 10.30
#